data_8d3c4ae27f6122af2457a275d50503e6
#
_entry.id   8d3c4ae27f6122af2457a275d50503e6
#
_cell.length_a   1.000
_cell.length_b   1.000
_cell.length_c   1.000
_cell.angle_alpha   90.00
_cell.angle_beta   90.00
_cell.angle_gamma   90.00
#
_symmetry.space_group_name_H-M   'P 1'
#
loop_
_entity.id
_entity.type
_entity.pdbx_description
1 polymer ?
#
loop_
_entity_poly.entity_id
_entity_poly.type
_entity_poly.pdbx_seq_one_letter_code
_entity_poly.pdbx_strand_id
1 'polypeptide(L)'
;MTVRGRVADGEPATDRPRATKLPSGVASVLSVLSSSAVVLDNSDDVLMASQAARAFGLVRDGQLMVGELLALVRQVRRDGQTREGEVDLSGSTFGGRRTSFAVRVAPLGSDGLILLLAEDQTESRRVEEVRRDFVANISHELKTPVGALALLAETMEEAADDPEAVRRFAGRMRQEASRLTYLVQDLITLSRIQAAEPVPDPAVVDLSAVVAEAVDRVRMKASARGIELAAACDQHVGVLGDEDLLVTALRNLLENAIAYSPDRTKVMISASRDARTAQISVADQGIGIPERDRERIFERFYRVDPARSRATGGTGLGLAIVKHVMAAHRGKVTVWSQEGVGSTFTLQMPIVSKPPTVGGHSAGGSAQHVREAVR
;
A
#
# COMPACT_ATOMS: atom_id res chain seq x y z
N MET A 1 45.08 -80.57 -36.70
CA MET A 1 43.80 -80.87 -36.04
C MET A 1 43.48 -79.80 -35.05
N THR A 2 42.54 -78.93 -35.41
CA THR A 2 42.27 -77.57 -34.86
C THR A 2 41.26 -77.72 -33.75
N VAL A 3 41.56 -77.17 -32.55
CA VAL A 3 40.54 -76.98 -31.50
C VAL A 3 40.40 -75.50 -31.24
N ARG A 4 39.25 -74.97 -31.59
CA ARG A 4 38.81 -73.62 -31.31
C ARG A 4 38.37 -73.46 -29.84
N GLY A 5 39.01 -72.57 -29.07
CA GLY A 5 38.53 -72.13 -27.80
C GLY A 5 37.56 -70.94 -27.99
N ARG A 6 36.37 -71.07 -27.36
CA ARG A 6 35.34 -70.02 -27.35
C ARG A 6 35.61 -69.05 -26.20
N VAL A 7 35.86 -67.80 -26.51
CA VAL A 7 35.94 -66.71 -25.54
C VAL A 7 34.53 -66.28 -25.21
N ALA A 8 34.16 -66.31 -23.94
CA ALA A 8 32.90 -65.76 -23.42
C ALA A 8 33.11 -64.26 -23.13
N ASP A 9 32.48 -63.43 -23.93
CA ASP A 9 32.36 -62.01 -23.66
C ASP A 9 31.42 -61.79 -22.44
N GLY A 10 32.01 -61.44 -21.30
CA GLY A 10 31.32 -60.91 -20.14
C GLY A 10 31.10 -59.40 -20.32
N GLU A 11 29.90 -59.00 -20.66
CA GLU A 11 29.53 -57.57 -20.57
C GLU A 11 29.62 -57.11 -19.10
N PRO A 12 30.20 -55.94 -18.82
CA PRO A 12 30.12 -55.33 -17.48
C PRO A 12 28.70 -54.86 -17.26
N ALA A 13 28.01 -55.44 -16.29
CA ALA A 13 26.75 -54.96 -15.78
C ALA A 13 26.96 -53.54 -15.27
N THR A 14 26.50 -52.55 -16.01
CA THR A 14 26.29 -51.19 -15.54
C THR A 14 25.25 -51.23 -14.46
N ASP A 15 25.71 -51.14 -13.21
CA ASP A 15 24.86 -50.97 -12.02
C ASP A 15 24.21 -49.61 -12.12
N ARG A 16 23.05 -49.56 -12.77
CA ARG A 16 22.19 -48.36 -12.73
C ARG A 16 21.67 -48.24 -11.31
N PRO A 17 21.89 -47.13 -10.60
CA PRO A 17 21.35 -46.97 -9.26
C PRO A 17 19.85 -47.16 -9.29
N ARG A 18 19.35 -48.03 -8.38
CA ARG A 18 17.93 -48.30 -8.19
C ARG A 18 17.22 -46.98 -8.02
N ALA A 19 16.32 -46.65 -8.93
CA ALA A 19 15.46 -45.48 -8.81
C ALA A 19 14.75 -45.54 -7.45
N THR A 20 15.14 -44.67 -6.53
CA THR A 20 14.51 -44.56 -5.21
C THR A 20 13.05 -44.13 -5.42
N LYS A 21 12.13 -45.06 -5.16
CA LYS A 21 10.69 -44.80 -5.36
C LYS A 21 10.18 -43.99 -4.17
N LEU A 22 9.49 -42.89 -4.47
CA LEU A 22 8.75 -42.15 -3.46
C LEU A 22 7.76 -43.06 -2.72
N PRO A 23 7.62 -42.95 -1.38
CA PRO A 23 6.60 -43.66 -0.63
C PRO A 23 5.21 -43.42 -1.24
N SER A 24 4.40 -44.45 -1.35
CA SER A 24 3.05 -44.37 -1.91
C SER A 24 2.21 -43.37 -1.11
N GLY A 25 1.64 -42.39 -1.77
CA GLY A 25 0.83 -41.31 -1.14
C GLY A 25 1.54 -39.97 -0.93
N VAL A 26 2.87 -39.94 -0.84
CA VAL A 26 3.61 -38.67 -0.70
C VAL A 26 3.36 -37.71 -1.89
N ALA A 27 3.36 -38.26 -3.10
CA ALA A 27 3.07 -37.51 -4.30
C ALA A 27 1.68 -36.87 -4.28
N SER A 28 0.67 -37.56 -3.80
CA SER A 28 -0.72 -37.09 -3.69
C SER A 28 -0.83 -35.97 -2.64
N VAL A 29 -0.17 -36.14 -1.49
CA VAL A 29 -0.17 -35.07 -0.45
C VAL A 29 0.53 -33.83 -0.94
N LEU A 30 1.71 -33.97 -1.56
CA LEU A 30 2.49 -32.81 -2.05
C LEU A 30 1.81 -32.08 -3.22
N SER A 31 0.95 -32.77 -4.00
CA SER A 31 0.20 -32.13 -5.09
C SER A 31 -0.94 -31.22 -4.60
N VAL A 32 -1.43 -31.42 -3.38
CA VAL A 32 -2.52 -30.64 -2.77
C VAL A 32 -1.98 -29.43 -1.98
N LEU A 33 -0.70 -29.47 -1.61
CA LEU A 33 -0.09 -28.34 -0.89
C LEU A 33 0.07 -27.13 -1.80
N SER A 34 -0.36 -25.97 -1.33
CA SER A 34 -0.15 -24.68 -2.00
C SER A 34 1.32 -24.23 -1.96
N SER A 35 2.13 -24.84 -1.09
CA SER A 35 3.55 -24.53 -0.93
C SER A 35 4.39 -25.13 -2.07
N SER A 36 5.52 -24.49 -2.39
CA SER A 36 6.51 -25.06 -3.28
C SER A 36 7.22 -26.22 -2.60
N ALA A 37 6.96 -27.45 -3.07
CA ALA A 37 7.53 -28.65 -2.51
C ALA A 37 8.49 -29.32 -3.51
N VAL A 38 9.66 -29.75 -3.02
CA VAL A 38 10.68 -30.47 -3.80
C VAL A 38 11.17 -31.66 -3.00
N VAL A 39 11.24 -32.84 -3.62
CA VAL A 39 11.86 -34.02 -3.04
C VAL A 39 13.12 -34.36 -3.82
N LEU A 40 14.24 -34.49 -3.09
CA LEU A 40 15.55 -34.78 -3.66
C LEU A 40 16.01 -36.17 -3.19
N ASP A 41 16.75 -36.82 -4.07
CA ASP A 41 17.40 -38.11 -3.76
C ASP A 41 18.80 -37.92 -3.13
N ASN A 42 19.51 -39.01 -2.94
CA ASN A 42 20.85 -39.02 -2.34
C ASN A 42 21.94 -38.35 -3.21
N SER A 43 21.64 -38.11 -4.50
CA SER A 43 22.56 -37.49 -5.47
C SER A 43 22.28 -35.99 -5.69
N ASP A 44 21.35 -35.41 -4.92
CA ASP A 44 20.81 -34.07 -5.09
C ASP A 44 19.93 -33.89 -6.35
N ASP A 45 19.52 -34.98 -7.00
CA ASP A 45 18.59 -34.95 -8.12
C ASP A 45 17.15 -34.81 -7.64
N VAL A 46 16.36 -34.03 -8.37
CA VAL A 46 14.95 -33.79 -8.02
C VAL A 46 14.09 -34.93 -8.52
N LEU A 47 13.60 -35.77 -7.58
CA LEU A 47 12.65 -36.83 -7.87
C LEU A 47 11.24 -36.31 -8.13
N MET A 48 10.86 -35.24 -7.42
CA MET A 48 9.54 -34.63 -7.54
C MET A 48 9.60 -33.16 -7.21
N ALA A 49 8.84 -32.37 -7.95
CA ALA A 49 8.63 -30.93 -7.67
C ALA A 49 7.16 -30.59 -7.88
N SER A 50 6.58 -29.78 -6.98
CA SER A 50 5.23 -29.23 -7.16
C SER A 50 5.20 -28.26 -8.36
N GLN A 51 3.98 -27.99 -8.85
CA GLN A 51 3.80 -27.00 -9.92
C GLN A 51 4.29 -25.62 -9.49
N ALA A 52 4.05 -25.24 -8.23
CA ALA A 52 4.52 -24.00 -7.65
C ALA A 52 6.06 -23.89 -7.65
N ALA A 53 6.78 -24.94 -7.24
CA ALA A 53 8.24 -24.96 -7.25
C ALA A 53 8.84 -24.76 -8.66
N ARG A 54 8.20 -25.31 -9.69
CA ARG A 54 8.58 -25.09 -11.09
C ARG A 54 8.23 -23.70 -11.59
N ALA A 55 7.05 -23.19 -11.24
CA ALA A 55 6.60 -21.85 -11.63
C ALA A 55 7.48 -20.74 -11.04
N PHE A 56 7.94 -20.91 -9.81
CA PHE A 56 8.91 -20.00 -9.18
C PHE A 56 10.35 -20.21 -9.68
N GLY A 57 10.62 -21.19 -10.55
CA GLY A 57 11.95 -21.46 -11.08
C GLY A 57 12.94 -22.06 -10.08
N LEU A 58 12.46 -22.62 -8.97
CA LEU A 58 13.31 -23.29 -7.97
C LEU A 58 13.93 -24.57 -8.55
N VAL A 59 13.23 -25.22 -9.48
CA VAL A 59 13.67 -26.45 -10.15
C VAL A 59 13.65 -26.27 -11.67
N ARG A 60 14.76 -26.66 -12.33
CA ARG A 60 14.87 -26.70 -13.78
C ARG A 60 15.72 -27.92 -14.16
N ASP A 61 15.30 -28.64 -15.22
CA ASP A 61 16.01 -29.80 -15.75
C ASP A 61 16.36 -30.88 -14.70
N GLY A 62 15.45 -31.09 -13.73
CA GLY A 62 15.67 -32.07 -12.67
C GLY A 62 16.64 -31.63 -11.57
N GLN A 63 17.07 -30.38 -11.55
CA GLN A 63 18.01 -29.86 -10.56
C GLN A 63 17.45 -28.65 -9.80
N LEU A 64 17.90 -28.48 -8.55
CA LEU A 64 17.61 -27.32 -7.72
C LEU A 64 18.49 -26.15 -8.15
N MET A 65 17.85 -25.04 -8.57
CA MET A 65 18.55 -23.89 -9.18
C MET A 65 19.19 -22.94 -8.16
N VAL A 66 18.86 -23.06 -6.88
CA VAL A 66 19.26 -22.13 -5.82
C VAL A 66 20.35 -22.77 -4.97
N GLY A 67 21.56 -22.23 -5.06
CA GLY A 67 22.74 -22.76 -4.36
C GLY A 67 22.60 -22.77 -2.82
N GLU A 68 21.94 -21.76 -2.26
CA GLU A 68 21.66 -21.66 -0.82
C GLU A 68 20.74 -22.78 -0.34
N LEU A 69 19.69 -23.10 -1.10
CA LEU A 69 18.80 -24.22 -0.81
C LEU A 69 19.53 -25.56 -0.90
N LEU A 70 20.41 -25.73 -1.90
CA LEU A 70 21.22 -26.93 -2.04
C LEU A 70 22.18 -27.10 -0.87
N ALA A 71 22.76 -26.02 -0.36
CA ALA A 71 23.61 -26.05 0.83
C ALA A 71 22.85 -26.52 2.07
N LEU A 72 21.61 -26.03 2.27
CA LEU A 72 20.73 -26.48 3.35
C LEU A 72 20.35 -27.96 3.21
N VAL A 73 20.02 -28.43 2.01
CA VAL A 73 19.74 -29.84 1.72
C VAL A 73 20.93 -30.73 2.12
N ARG A 74 22.15 -30.33 1.74
CA ARG A 74 23.38 -31.07 2.08
C ARG A 74 23.69 -31.05 3.58
N GLN A 75 23.33 -29.99 4.31
CA GLN A 75 23.47 -29.95 5.77
C GLN A 75 22.51 -30.93 6.43
N VAL A 76 21.21 -30.90 6.07
CA VAL A 76 20.20 -31.81 6.58
C VAL A 76 20.57 -33.26 6.31
N ARG A 77 21.14 -33.56 5.13
CA ARG A 77 21.60 -34.91 4.78
C ARG A 77 22.74 -35.40 5.68
N ARG A 78 23.63 -34.51 6.15
CA ARG A 78 24.77 -34.86 7.00
C ARG A 78 24.39 -35.15 8.44
N ASP A 79 23.46 -34.35 9.01
CA ASP A 79 23.14 -34.40 10.43
C ASP A 79 21.73 -34.98 10.73
N GLY A 80 20.91 -35.18 9.70
CA GLY A 80 19.54 -35.70 9.85
C GLY A 80 18.57 -34.74 10.54
N GLN A 81 18.97 -33.49 10.80
CA GLN A 81 18.15 -32.53 11.51
C GLN A 81 17.37 -31.63 10.57
N THR A 82 16.06 -31.46 10.84
CA THR A 82 15.23 -30.48 10.11
C THR A 82 15.79 -29.08 10.31
N ARG A 83 15.87 -28.33 9.22
CA ARG A 83 16.30 -26.93 9.22
C ARG A 83 15.25 -26.03 8.63
N GLU A 84 15.13 -24.87 9.25
CA GLU A 84 14.28 -23.79 8.78
C GLU A 84 15.16 -22.57 8.50
N GLY A 85 14.79 -21.79 7.51
CA GLY A 85 15.51 -20.59 7.12
C GLY A 85 14.70 -19.73 6.19
N GLU A 86 15.30 -18.63 5.82
CA GLU A 86 14.72 -17.68 4.88
C GLU A 86 15.69 -17.48 3.72
N VAL A 87 15.16 -17.44 2.51
CA VAL A 87 15.97 -17.26 1.30
C VAL A 87 15.34 -16.21 0.41
N ASP A 88 16.11 -15.18 0.08
CA ASP A 88 15.70 -14.13 -0.84
C ASP A 88 16.23 -14.43 -2.25
N LEU A 89 15.34 -14.62 -3.19
CA LEU A 89 15.67 -14.84 -4.58
C LEU A 89 15.52 -13.56 -5.38
N SER A 90 16.59 -13.15 -6.03
CA SER A 90 16.62 -11.99 -6.93
C SER A 90 17.38 -12.33 -8.19
N GLY A 91 16.93 -11.84 -9.34
CA GLY A 91 17.64 -12.03 -10.61
C GLY A 91 16.75 -12.33 -11.80
N SER A 92 17.33 -12.34 -13.00
CA SER A 92 16.64 -12.60 -14.27
C SER A 92 16.01 -14.00 -14.33
N THR A 93 16.57 -14.96 -13.62
CA THR A 93 16.04 -16.34 -13.53
C THR A 93 14.68 -16.42 -12.85
N PHE A 94 14.36 -15.44 -11.99
CA PHE A 94 13.12 -15.36 -11.18
C PHE A 94 12.21 -14.21 -11.62
N GLY A 95 12.23 -13.84 -12.91
CA GLY A 95 11.38 -12.78 -13.46
C GLY A 95 11.76 -11.36 -13.03
N GLY A 96 12.96 -11.14 -12.53
CA GLY A 96 13.47 -9.81 -12.12
C GLY A 96 12.86 -9.26 -10.83
N ARG A 97 11.92 -9.98 -10.19
CA ARG A 97 11.31 -9.59 -8.90
C ARG A 97 12.08 -10.24 -7.75
N ARG A 98 12.24 -9.48 -6.67
CA ARG A 98 12.73 -10.04 -5.41
C ARG A 98 11.59 -10.85 -4.78
N THR A 99 11.82 -12.13 -4.52
CA THR A 99 10.88 -13.04 -3.89
C THR A 99 11.51 -13.63 -2.65
N SER A 100 10.81 -13.53 -1.51
CA SER A 100 11.26 -14.06 -0.22
C SER A 100 10.54 -15.36 0.10
N PHE A 101 11.32 -16.42 0.38
CA PHE A 101 10.78 -17.71 0.78
C PHE A 101 11.14 -18.05 2.22
N ALA A 102 10.16 -18.49 3.00
CA ALA A 102 10.41 -19.30 4.19
C ALA A 102 10.62 -20.75 3.73
N VAL A 103 11.76 -21.32 4.08
CA VAL A 103 12.14 -22.66 3.66
C VAL A 103 12.25 -23.59 4.85
N ARG A 104 11.76 -24.82 4.67
CA ARG A 104 11.92 -25.91 5.63
C ARG A 104 12.45 -27.12 4.89
N VAL A 105 13.58 -27.65 5.36
CA VAL A 105 14.24 -28.81 4.80
C VAL A 105 14.30 -29.89 5.85
N ALA A 106 13.80 -31.07 5.52
CA ALA A 106 13.70 -32.19 6.44
C ALA A 106 14.03 -33.52 5.76
N PRO A 107 14.59 -34.51 6.48
CA PRO A 107 14.71 -35.87 5.98
C PRO A 107 13.32 -36.49 5.77
N LEU A 108 13.13 -37.22 4.68
CA LEU A 108 11.88 -37.89 4.34
C LEU A 108 12.08 -39.41 4.40
N GLY A 109 11.65 -40.02 5.49
CA GLY A 109 11.82 -41.48 5.70
C GLY A 109 13.27 -41.88 6.01
N SER A 110 13.59 -43.17 5.80
CA SER A 110 14.92 -43.77 6.09
C SER A 110 15.82 -43.86 4.85
N ASP A 111 15.29 -43.55 3.67
CA ASP A 111 15.95 -43.83 2.38
C ASP A 111 16.87 -42.70 1.89
N GLY A 112 17.20 -41.76 2.78
CA GLY A 112 18.07 -40.61 2.47
C GLY A 112 17.41 -39.52 1.60
N LEU A 113 16.09 -39.62 1.41
CA LEU A 113 15.33 -38.60 0.71
C LEU A 113 15.25 -37.31 1.56
N ILE A 114 15.27 -36.16 0.89
CA ILE A 114 15.10 -34.86 1.53
C ILE A 114 13.86 -34.19 0.94
N LEU A 115 13.00 -33.70 1.83
CA LEU A 115 11.87 -32.84 1.51
C LEU A 115 12.27 -31.38 1.76
N LEU A 116 12.14 -30.55 0.74
CA LEU A 116 12.23 -29.11 0.82
C LEU A 116 10.84 -28.50 0.58
N LEU A 117 10.38 -27.71 1.54
CA LEU A 117 9.18 -26.88 1.42
C LEU A 117 9.61 -25.43 1.37
N ALA A 118 9.08 -24.67 0.42
CA ALA A 118 9.32 -23.23 0.30
C ALA A 118 7.96 -22.53 0.19
N GLU A 119 7.71 -21.61 1.10
CA GLU A 119 6.51 -20.78 1.15
C GLU A 119 6.86 -19.36 0.75
N ASP A 120 6.15 -18.83 -0.25
CA ASP A 120 6.32 -17.44 -0.67
C ASP A 120 5.76 -16.50 0.41
N GLN A 121 6.66 -15.76 1.05
CA GLN A 121 6.36 -14.75 2.06
C GLN A 121 6.56 -13.32 1.56
N THR A 122 6.74 -13.13 0.26
CA THR A 122 7.08 -11.83 -0.33
C THR A 122 6.08 -10.75 0.07
N GLU A 123 4.79 -11.04 -0.03
CA GLU A 123 3.74 -10.06 0.31
C GLU A 123 3.66 -9.81 1.82
N SER A 124 3.71 -10.87 2.63
CA SER A 124 3.70 -10.74 4.10
C SER A 124 4.87 -9.93 4.62
N ARG A 125 6.06 -10.16 4.08
CA ARG A 125 7.26 -9.38 4.43
C ARG A 125 7.16 -7.94 3.98
N ARG A 126 6.67 -7.70 2.77
CA ARG A 126 6.46 -6.34 2.27
C ARG A 126 5.52 -5.55 3.17
N VAL A 127 4.42 -6.18 3.62
CA VAL A 127 3.49 -5.55 4.57
C VAL A 127 4.18 -5.24 5.89
N GLU A 128 4.99 -6.17 6.43
CA GLU A 128 5.70 -5.96 7.69
C GLU A 128 6.82 -4.91 7.57
N GLU A 129 7.56 -4.88 6.47
CA GLU A 129 8.55 -3.82 6.17
C GLU A 129 7.88 -2.45 6.11
N VAL A 130 6.79 -2.32 5.34
CA VAL A 130 6.01 -1.08 5.25
C VAL A 130 5.48 -0.64 6.62
N ARG A 131 5.04 -1.59 7.46
CA ARG A 131 4.58 -1.31 8.82
C ARG A 131 5.72 -0.84 9.72
N ARG A 132 6.89 -1.48 9.65
CA ARG A 132 8.08 -1.11 10.44
C ARG A 132 8.59 0.27 10.05
N ASP A 133 8.69 0.54 8.75
CA ASP A 133 9.10 1.85 8.23
C ASP A 133 8.11 2.94 8.63
N PHE A 134 6.81 2.63 8.64
CA PHE A 134 5.78 3.55 9.10
C PHE A 134 5.97 3.94 10.56
N VAL A 135 6.19 2.98 11.47
CA VAL A 135 6.42 3.25 12.91
C VAL A 135 7.72 4.04 13.12
N ALA A 136 8.79 3.69 12.41
CA ALA A 136 10.05 4.43 12.48
C ALA A 136 9.88 5.88 12.03
N ASN A 137 9.22 6.11 10.90
CA ASN A 137 8.96 7.45 10.37
C ASN A 137 8.06 8.29 11.28
N ILE A 138 7.01 7.69 11.88
CA ILE A 138 6.19 8.37 12.90
C ILE A 138 7.07 8.85 14.05
N SER A 139 7.92 7.96 14.59
CA SER A 139 8.79 8.28 15.71
C SER A 139 9.73 9.45 15.39
N HIS A 140 10.28 9.47 14.18
CA HIS A 140 11.13 10.57 13.72
C HIS A 140 10.37 11.89 13.52
N GLU A 141 9.19 11.83 12.88
CA GLU A 141 8.38 13.04 12.61
C GLU A 141 7.73 13.61 13.89
N LEU A 142 7.54 12.81 14.95
CA LEU A 142 7.10 13.27 16.27
C LEU A 142 8.27 13.83 17.11
N LYS A 143 9.45 13.22 17.08
CA LYS A 143 10.61 13.63 17.89
C LYS A 143 11.08 15.05 17.54
N THR A 144 11.07 15.39 16.26
CA THR A 144 11.56 16.70 15.77
C THR A 144 10.77 17.89 16.34
N PRO A 145 9.43 17.98 16.21
CA PRO A 145 8.65 19.08 16.77
C PRO A 145 8.67 19.09 18.29
N VAL A 146 8.68 17.94 18.97
CA VAL A 146 8.79 17.86 20.42
C VAL A 146 10.12 18.44 20.92
N GLY A 147 11.24 18.09 20.27
CA GLY A 147 12.54 18.67 20.58
C GLY A 147 12.62 20.18 20.30
N ALA A 148 12.00 20.63 19.21
CA ALA A 148 11.91 22.06 18.90
C ALA A 148 11.09 22.82 19.95
N LEU A 149 9.96 22.25 20.41
CA LEU A 149 9.15 22.85 21.47
C LEU A 149 9.92 22.97 22.78
N ALA A 150 10.67 21.95 23.19
CA ALA A 150 11.50 21.98 24.39
C ALA A 150 12.58 23.07 24.31
N LEU A 151 13.32 23.12 23.20
CA LEU A 151 14.35 24.13 23.00
C LEU A 151 13.78 25.56 22.98
N LEU A 152 12.61 25.77 22.33
CA LEU A 152 11.96 27.07 22.31
C LEU A 152 11.49 27.49 23.70
N ALA A 153 11.05 26.54 24.55
CA ALA A 153 10.69 26.82 25.94
C ALA A 153 11.91 27.26 26.76
N GLU A 154 13.03 26.54 26.69
CA GLU A 154 14.28 26.91 27.35
C GLU A 154 14.77 28.30 26.89
N THR A 155 14.75 28.55 25.57
CA THR A 155 15.15 29.86 25.02
C THR A 155 14.23 31.00 25.48
N MET A 156 12.93 30.72 25.69
CA MET A 156 12.00 31.70 26.24
C MET A 156 12.28 32.03 27.70
N GLU A 157 12.68 31.05 28.51
CA GLU A 157 13.08 31.25 29.90
C GLU A 157 14.34 32.11 29.98
N GLU A 158 15.34 31.83 29.13
CA GLU A 158 16.57 32.64 29.05
C GLU A 158 16.33 34.09 28.56
N ALA A 159 15.33 34.30 27.71
CA ALA A 159 14.97 35.61 27.14
C ALA A 159 13.83 36.30 27.91
N ALA A 160 13.56 35.93 29.18
CA ALA A 160 12.42 36.42 29.95
C ALA A 160 12.36 37.96 30.06
N ASP A 161 13.50 38.62 30.05
CA ASP A 161 13.62 40.09 30.12
C ASP A 161 13.47 40.78 28.76
N ASP A 162 13.34 40.04 27.64
CA ASP A 162 13.09 40.56 26.29
C ASP A 162 11.68 40.17 25.78
N PRO A 163 10.68 41.03 25.94
CA PRO A 163 9.31 40.75 25.53
C PRO A 163 9.14 40.49 24.03
N GLU A 164 10.02 41.03 23.18
CA GLU A 164 9.95 40.81 21.71
C GLU A 164 10.47 39.42 21.36
N ALA A 165 11.56 38.98 21.98
CA ALA A 165 12.08 37.63 21.85
C ALA A 165 11.06 36.61 22.34
N VAL A 166 10.46 36.81 23.51
CA VAL A 166 9.40 35.95 24.09
C VAL A 166 8.23 35.83 23.11
N ARG A 167 7.71 36.92 22.55
CA ARG A 167 6.59 36.88 21.57
C ARG A 167 6.99 36.11 20.30
N ARG A 168 8.18 36.28 19.82
CA ARG A 168 8.70 35.60 18.62
C ARG A 168 8.80 34.08 18.85
N PHE A 169 9.36 33.64 19.99
CA PHE A 169 9.49 32.24 20.34
C PHE A 169 8.13 31.61 20.64
N ALA A 170 7.23 32.28 21.36
CA ALA A 170 5.85 31.85 21.57
C ALA A 170 5.09 31.64 20.24
N GLY A 171 5.30 32.51 19.27
CA GLY A 171 4.76 32.36 17.92
C GLY A 171 5.25 31.09 17.22
N ARG A 172 6.55 30.80 17.32
CA ARG A 172 7.15 29.56 16.77
C ARG A 172 6.66 28.30 17.50
N MET A 173 6.57 28.34 18.84
CA MET A 173 6.01 27.23 19.62
C MET A 173 4.59 26.90 19.18
N ARG A 174 3.74 27.92 18.98
CA ARG A 174 2.36 27.72 18.49
C ARG A 174 2.33 27.07 17.11
N GLN A 175 3.24 27.44 16.21
CA GLN A 175 3.36 26.82 14.89
C GLN A 175 3.75 25.33 14.98
N GLU A 176 4.75 24.99 15.82
CA GLU A 176 5.16 23.60 16.01
C GLU A 176 4.08 22.76 16.70
N ALA A 177 3.38 23.33 17.69
CA ALA A 177 2.25 22.65 18.34
C ALA A 177 1.11 22.38 17.35
N SER A 178 0.78 23.33 16.50
CA SER A 178 -0.23 23.16 15.45
C SER A 178 0.19 22.08 14.45
N ARG A 179 1.46 22.07 14.05
CA ARG A 179 2.01 21.03 13.15
C ARG A 179 1.91 19.63 13.77
N LEU A 180 2.23 19.49 15.05
CA LEU A 180 2.09 18.23 15.78
C LEU A 180 0.63 17.77 15.83
N THR A 181 -0.32 18.68 16.08
CA THR A 181 -1.75 18.39 16.06
C THR A 181 -2.20 17.86 14.70
N TYR A 182 -1.78 18.49 13.60
CA TYR A 182 -2.09 17.99 12.24
C TYR A 182 -1.49 16.60 11.98
N LEU A 183 -0.24 16.36 12.40
CA LEU A 183 0.38 15.04 12.24
C LEU A 183 -0.40 13.95 12.98
N VAL A 184 -0.79 14.20 14.23
CA VAL A 184 -1.59 13.26 15.02
C VAL A 184 -2.96 13.01 14.36
N GLN A 185 -3.61 14.06 13.86
CA GLN A 185 -4.90 13.93 13.18
C GLN A 185 -4.80 13.12 11.89
N ASP A 186 -3.74 13.34 11.09
CA ASP A 186 -3.45 12.56 9.88
C ASP A 186 -3.23 11.09 10.20
N LEU A 187 -2.50 10.77 11.28
CA LEU A 187 -2.28 9.40 11.74
C LEU A 187 -3.57 8.70 12.17
N ILE A 188 -4.44 9.39 12.94
CA ILE A 188 -5.74 8.86 13.35
C ILE A 188 -6.60 8.59 12.10
N THR A 189 -6.66 9.54 11.17
CA THR A 189 -7.41 9.41 9.93
C THR A 189 -6.92 8.21 9.11
N LEU A 190 -5.61 8.09 8.92
CA LEU A 190 -5.01 6.98 8.18
C LEU A 190 -5.30 5.62 8.84
N SER A 191 -5.21 5.55 10.18
CA SER A 191 -5.53 4.34 10.95
C SER A 191 -7.01 3.94 10.78
N ARG A 192 -7.93 4.91 10.82
CA ARG A 192 -9.36 4.64 10.62
C ARG A 192 -9.66 4.12 9.22
N ILE A 193 -9.09 4.73 8.18
CA ILE A 193 -9.34 4.32 6.80
C ILE A 193 -8.83 2.89 6.56
N GLN A 194 -7.65 2.54 7.07
CA GLN A 194 -7.09 1.19 6.92
C GLN A 194 -7.94 0.11 7.59
N ALA A 195 -8.59 0.44 8.72
CA ALA A 195 -9.49 -0.49 9.41
C ALA A 195 -10.86 -0.62 8.72
N ALA A 196 -11.23 0.31 7.83
CA ALA A 196 -12.56 0.44 7.24
C ALA A 196 -12.56 0.27 5.70
N GLU A 197 -11.58 -0.43 5.14
CA GLU A 197 -11.60 -0.73 3.70
C GLU A 197 -12.36 -2.05 3.42
N PRO A 198 -13.46 -2.02 2.63
CA PRO A 198 -14.16 -0.86 2.05
C PRO A 198 -14.97 -0.07 3.08
N VAL A 199 -15.45 1.15 2.71
CA VAL A 199 -16.31 1.96 3.58
C VAL A 199 -17.47 1.11 4.11
N PRO A 200 -17.63 0.97 5.43
CA PRO A 200 -18.53 -0.05 6.00
C PRO A 200 -20.01 0.25 5.78
N ASP A 201 -20.41 1.51 5.70
CA ASP A 201 -21.82 1.92 5.53
C ASP A 201 -21.92 3.13 4.59
N PRO A 202 -21.71 2.92 3.26
CA PRO A 202 -21.62 4.01 2.31
C PRO A 202 -22.99 4.66 2.06
N ALA A 203 -23.06 5.97 2.23
CA ALA A 203 -24.21 6.79 1.87
C ALA A 203 -24.09 7.34 0.43
N VAL A 204 -25.20 7.88 -0.11
CA VAL A 204 -25.13 8.67 -1.35
C VAL A 204 -24.65 10.06 -1.00
N VAL A 205 -23.48 10.43 -1.52
CA VAL A 205 -22.81 11.71 -1.29
C VAL A 205 -22.88 12.55 -2.54
N ASP A 206 -23.31 13.82 -2.42
CA ASP A 206 -23.25 14.80 -3.50
C ASP A 206 -21.85 15.44 -3.56
N LEU A 207 -21.15 15.28 -4.67
CA LEU A 207 -19.81 15.83 -4.83
C LEU A 207 -19.77 17.36 -4.84
N SER A 208 -20.88 18.03 -5.17
CA SER A 208 -20.96 19.49 -5.11
C SER A 208 -20.90 19.98 -3.64
N ALA A 209 -21.53 19.25 -2.71
CA ALA A 209 -21.46 19.53 -1.27
C ALA A 209 -20.04 19.28 -0.74
N VAL A 210 -19.40 18.17 -1.13
CA VAL A 210 -17.99 17.87 -0.78
C VAL A 210 -17.05 18.98 -1.23
N VAL A 211 -17.21 19.47 -2.47
CA VAL A 211 -16.38 20.57 -3.00
C VAL A 211 -16.62 21.85 -2.21
N ALA A 212 -17.87 22.22 -1.96
CA ALA A 212 -18.20 23.43 -1.21
C ALA A 212 -17.60 23.42 0.19
N GLU A 213 -17.76 22.33 0.93
CA GLU A 213 -17.22 22.16 2.29
C GLU A 213 -15.69 22.18 2.30
N ALA A 214 -15.03 21.45 1.39
CA ALA A 214 -13.58 21.42 1.33
C ALA A 214 -12.98 22.80 0.97
N VAL A 215 -13.60 23.52 0.05
CA VAL A 215 -13.19 24.89 -0.32
C VAL A 215 -13.35 25.83 0.86
N ASP A 216 -14.46 25.73 1.61
CA ASP A 216 -14.69 26.58 2.79
C ASP A 216 -13.62 26.37 3.86
N ARG A 217 -13.24 25.13 4.15
CA ARG A 217 -12.20 24.77 5.12
C ARG A 217 -10.82 25.36 4.79
N VAL A 218 -10.50 25.60 3.52
CA VAL A 218 -9.18 26.15 3.12
C VAL A 218 -9.21 27.61 2.73
N ARG A 219 -10.39 28.24 2.67
CA ARG A 219 -10.61 29.63 2.22
C ARG A 219 -9.70 30.64 2.92
N MET A 220 -9.57 30.55 4.22
CA MET A 220 -8.72 31.45 5.01
C MET A 220 -7.24 31.33 4.62
N LYS A 221 -6.76 30.09 4.41
CA LYS A 221 -5.36 29.83 4.01
C LYS A 221 -5.08 30.37 2.60
N ALA A 222 -6.00 30.16 1.66
CA ALA A 222 -5.90 30.66 0.29
C ALA A 222 -5.90 32.20 0.26
N SER A 223 -6.84 32.84 0.97
CA SER A 223 -6.97 34.29 1.07
C SER A 223 -5.72 34.94 1.66
N ALA A 224 -5.11 34.36 2.69
CA ALA A 224 -3.87 34.87 3.30
C ALA A 224 -2.69 34.93 2.31
N ARG A 225 -2.74 34.12 1.23
CA ARG A 225 -1.74 34.07 0.14
C ARG A 225 -2.23 34.73 -1.16
N GLY A 226 -3.42 35.34 -1.14
CA GLY A 226 -4.04 35.92 -2.33
C GLY A 226 -4.35 34.91 -3.43
N ILE A 227 -4.50 33.61 -3.09
CA ILE A 227 -4.80 32.56 -4.05
C ILE A 227 -6.32 32.49 -4.26
N GLU A 228 -6.75 32.61 -5.54
CA GLU A 228 -8.14 32.49 -5.95
C GLU A 228 -8.53 31.01 -6.03
N LEU A 229 -9.61 30.62 -5.33
CA LEU A 229 -10.22 29.29 -5.44
C LEU A 229 -11.43 29.39 -6.38
N ALA A 230 -11.35 28.77 -7.57
CA ALA A 230 -12.43 28.74 -8.53
C ALA A 230 -13.01 27.32 -8.64
N ALA A 231 -14.27 27.16 -8.25
CA ALA A 231 -14.98 25.88 -8.32
C ALA A 231 -16.00 25.89 -9.44
N ALA A 232 -16.00 24.84 -10.26
CA ALA A 232 -16.98 24.55 -11.30
C ALA A 232 -17.48 23.10 -11.13
N CYS A 233 -18.71 22.91 -10.72
CA CYS A 233 -19.28 21.60 -10.46
C CYS A 233 -20.51 21.38 -11.35
N ASP A 234 -20.59 20.21 -11.97
CA ASP A 234 -21.82 19.72 -12.57
C ASP A 234 -22.87 19.48 -11.46
N GLN A 235 -24.13 19.74 -11.78
CA GLN A 235 -25.19 19.56 -10.80
C GLN A 235 -25.43 18.07 -10.50
N HIS A 236 -25.54 17.75 -9.20
CA HIS A 236 -26.01 16.46 -8.69
C HIS A 236 -25.19 15.24 -9.15
N VAL A 237 -23.89 15.27 -8.96
CA VAL A 237 -23.03 14.10 -9.15
C VAL A 237 -22.97 13.29 -7.84
N GLY A 238 -23.78 12.22 -7.74
CA GLY A 238 -23.84 11.33 -6.58
C GLY A 238 -22.89 10.14 -6.68
N VAL A 239 -22.18 9.86 -5.60
CA VAL A 239 -21.34 8.67 -5.43
C VAL A 239 -21.73 7.94 -4.13
N LEU A 240 -21.39 6.64 -4.03
CA LEU A 240 -21.50 5.92 -2.75
C LEU A 240 -20.20 6.10 -1.97
N GLY A 241 -20.32 6.58 -0.72
CA GLY A 241 -19.15 6.79 0.12
C GLY A 241 -19.42 7.39 1.47
N ASP A 242 -18.36 7.87 2.08
CA ASP A 242 -18.34 8.63 3.33
C ASP A 242 -17.96 10.08 3.00
N GLU A 243 -18.87 11.01 3.30
CA GLU A 243 -18.72 12.43 2.97
C GLU A 243 -17.51 13.04 3.68
N ASP A 244 -17.31 12.75 4.97
CA ASP A 244 -16.19 13.28 5.75
C ASP A 244 -14.84 12.83 5.23
N LEU A 245 -14.73 11.59 4.79
CA LEU A 245 -13.52 11.07 4.15
C LEU A 245 -13.25 11.73 2.80
N LEU A 246 -14.28 11.93 1.96
CA LEU A 246 -14.15 12.61 0.68
C LEU A 246 -13.77 14.09 0.86
N VAL A 247 -14.40 14.79 1.80
CA VAL A 247 -14.01 16.16 2.17
C VAL A 247 -12.56 16.21 2.66
N THR A 248 -12.13 15.23 3.47
CA THR A 248 -10.76 15.14 3.95
C THR A 248 -9.77 14.93 2.80
N ALA A 249 -10.08 14.06 1.84
CA ALA A 249 -9.23 13.84 0.67
C ALA A 249 -9.10 15.11 -0.17
N LEU A 250 -10.22 15.77 -0.47
CA LEU A 250 -10.22 16.98 -1.28
C LEU A 250 -9.52 18.14 -0.55
N ARG A 251 -9.73 18.31 0.75
CA ARG A 251 -9.01 19.28 1.57
C ARG A 251 -7.49 19.08 1.47
N ASN A 252 -6.99 17.83 1.57
CA ASN A 252 -5.56 17.54 1.44
C ASN A 252 -5.00 17.95 0.07
N LEU A 253 -5.75 17.73 -1.02
CA LEU A 253 -5.35 18.21 -2.35
C LEU A 253 -5.32 19.74 -2.43
N LEU A 254 -6.33 20.41 -1.89
CA LEU A 254 -6.42 21.88 -1.87
C LEU A 254 -5.31 22.50 -1.01
N GLU A 255 -5.01 21.94 0.15
CA GLU A 255 -3.91 22.39 1.01
C GLU A 255 -2.56 22.25 0.30
N ASN A 256 -2.33 21.16 -0.43
CA ASN A 256 -1.15 20.99 -1.26
C ASN A 256 -1.10 22.03 -2.40
N ALA A 257 -2.20 22.21 -3.13
CA ALA A 257 -2.29 23.20 -4.20
C ALA A 257 -1.97 24.61 -3.68
N ILE A 258 -2.51 24.99 -2.52
CA ILE A 258 -2.22 26.27 -1.88
C ILE A 258 -0.76 26.33 -1.42
N ALA A 259 -0.21 25.30 -0.81
CA ALA A 259 1.15 25.29 -0.26
C ALA A 259 2.24 25.43 -1.32
N TYR A 260 2.04 24.78 -2.48
CA TYR A 260 3.06 24.70 -3.53
C TYR A 260 2.88 25.72 -4.67
N SER A 261 1.76 26.42 -4.74
CA SER A 261 1.54 27.50 -5.70
C SER A 261 2.22 28.81 -5.24
N PRO A 262 2.65 29.65 -6.18
CA PRO A 262 3.03 31.03 -5.88
C PRO A 262 1.85 31.84 -5.31
N ASP A 263 2.16 32.93 -4.62
CA ASP A 263 1.13 33.86 -4.16
C ASP A 263 0.42 34.53 -5.36
N ARG A 264 -0.83 34.87 -5.17
CA ARG A 264 -1.69 35.53 -6.18
C ARG A 264 -1.92 34.72 -7.46
N THR A 265 -1.91 33.41 -7.34
CA THR A 265 -2.25 32.47 -8.40
C THR A 265 -3.69 31.97 -8.24
N LYS A 266 -4.08 31.03 -9.10
CA LYS A 266 -5.42 30.44 -9.10
C LYS A 266 -5.34 28.93 -8.94
N VAL A 267 -6.20 28.37 -8.09
CA VAL A 267 -6.46 26.92 -7.99
C VAL A 267 -7.85 26.66 -8.53
N MET A 268 -7.93 25.78 -9.52
CA MET A 268 -9.21 25.42 -10.16
C MET A 268 -9.67 24.07 -9.60
N ILE A 269 -10.93 24.00 -9.22
CA ILE A 269 -11.60 22.79 -8.75
C ILE A 269 -12.74 22.50 -9.73
N SER A 270 -12.84 21.29 -10.22
CA SER A 270 -13.98 20.88 -11.04
C SER A 270 -14.52 19.54 -10.58
N ALA A 271 -15.84 19.41 -10.55
CA ALA A 271 -16.52 18.15 -10.35
C ALA A 271 -17.39 17.87 -11.57
N SER A 272 -17.20 16.71 -12.19
CA SER A 272 -17.90 16.29 -13.40
C SER A 272 -18.19 14.79 -13.37
N ARG A 273 -19.04 14.34 -14.27
CA ARG A 273 -19.29 12.91 -14.47
C ARG A 273 -19.24 12.53 -15.94
N ASP A 274 -18.84 11.31 -16.19
CA ASP A 274 -19.10 10.61 -17.44
C ASP A 274 -20.16 9.52 -17.24
N ALA A 275 -20.30 8.60 -18.20
CA ALA A 275 -21.32 7.55 -18.15
C ALA A 275 -21.18 6.58 -16.95
N ARG A 276 -20.00 6.42 -16.39
CA ARG A 276 -19.69 5.40 -15.37
C ARG A 276 -18.93 5.93 -14.17
N THR A 277 -18.28 7.07 -14.28
CA THR A 277 -17.41 7.60 -13.24
C THR A 277 -17.71 9.06 -12.93
N ALA A 278 -17.63 9.40 -11.67
CA ALA A 278 -17.56 10.76 -11.18
C ALA A 278 -16.09 11.16 -10.98
N GLN A 279 -15.77 12.40 -11.24
CA GLN A 279 -14.40 12.92 -11.13
C GLN A 279 -14.41 14.26 -10.40
N ILE A 280 -13.44 14.43 -9.50
CA ILE A 280 -13.07 15.73 -8.94
C ILE A 280 -11.64 16.00 -9.34
N SER A 281 -11.39 17.15 -10.00
CA SER A 281 -10.04 17.56 -10.37
C SER A 281 -9.66 18.83 -9.63
N VAL A 282 -8.41 18.90 -9.15
CA VAL A 282 -7.78 20.07 -8.53
C VAL A 282 -6.54 20.41 -9.35
N ALA A 283 -6.56 21.58 -10.01
CA ALA A 283 -5.45 22.07 -10.82
C ALA A 283 -4.81 23.28 -10.16
N ASP A 284 -3.49 23.23 -9.97
CA ASP A 284 -2.67 24.27 -9.41
C ASP A 284 -1.68 24.84 -10.42
N GLN A 285 -1.14 26.03 -10.13
CA GLN A 285 -0.09 26.70 -10.89
C GLN A 285 1.24 26.67 -10.10
N GLY A 286 1.48 25.55 -9.41
CA GLY A 286 2.63 25.36 -8.56
C GLY A 286 3.92 25.01 -9.29
N ILE A 287 4.90 24.57 -8.50
CA ILE A 287 6.23 24.19 -9.01
C ILE A 287 6.22 22.92 -9.89
N GLY A 288 5.12 22.18 -9.89
CA GLY A 288 5.04 20.89 -10.54
C GLY A 288 5.82 19.78 -9.81
N ILE A 289 5.76 18.56 -10.36
CA ILE A 289 6.30 17.34 -9.78
C ILE A 289 7.17 16.64 -10.84
N PRO A 290 8.44 16.34 -10.54
CA PRO A 290 9.31 15.56 -11.42
C PRO A 290 8.70 14.21 -11.79
N GLU A 291 8.92 13.75 -13.01
CA GLU A 291 8.35 12.49 -13.50
C GLU A 291 8.70 11.29 -12.62
N ARG A 292 9.95 11.20 -12.16
CA ARG A 292 10.47 10.15 -11.28
C ARG A 292 9.75 10.08 -9.92
N ASP A 293 9.10 11.17 -9.50
CA ASP A 293 8.50 11.29 -8.17
C ASP A 293 6.97 11.12 -8.20
N ARG A 294 6.32 11.15 -9.40
CA ARG A 294 4.86 11.13 -9.55
C ARG A 294 4.17 9.90 -8.96
N GLU A 295 4.81 8.75 -8.97
CA GLU A 295 4.26 7.55 -8.32
C GLU A 295 4.53 7.56 -6.82
N ARG A 296 5.69 8.08 -6.41
CA ARG A 296 6.17 8.07 -5.04
C ARG A 296 5.51 9.10 -4.13
N ILE A 297 4.97 10.19 -4.67
CA ILE A 297 4.29 11.22 -3.87
C ILE A 297 3.09 10.69 -3.07
N PHE A 298 2.56 9.51 -3.42
CA PHE A 298 1.49 8.83 -2.69
C PHE A 298 2.01 7.85 -1.61
N GLU A 299 3.33 7.69 -1.49
CA GLU A 299 3.96 6.93 -0.41
C GLU A 299 3.88 7.74 0.90
N ARG A 300 3.75 7.06 2.04
CA ARG A 300 3.70 7.71 3.35
C ARG A 300 5.02 8.39 3.66
N PHE A 301 4.96 9.62 4.18
CA PHE A 301 6.12 10.47 4.53
C PHE A 301 7.02 10.86 3.36
N TYR A 302 6.64 10.51 2.13
CA TYR A 302 7.42 10.90 0.98
C TYR A 302 7.32 12.40 0.70
N ARG A 303 8.43 13.02 0.36
CA ARG A 303 8.54 14.44 0.03
C ARG A 303 9.58 14.62 -1.07
N VAL A 304 9.22 15.34 -2.13
CA VAL A 304 10.15 15.66 -3.23
C VAL A 304 11.30 16.54 -2.73
N ASP A 305 10.99 17.54 -1.90
CA ASP A 305 11.96 18.44 -1.22
C ASP A 305 11.65 18.49 0.29
N PRO A 306 12.43 17.77 1.13
CA PRO A 306 12.22 17.76 2.58
C PRO A 306 12.43 19.11 3.26
N ALA A 307 13.33 19.99 2.72
CA ALA A 307 13.63 21.27 3.33
C ALA A 307 12.47 22.27 3.14
N ARG A 308 11.98 22.39 1.92
CA ARG A 308 10.85 23.26 1.56
C ARG A 308 9.56 22.79 2.22
N SER A 309 9.34 21.49 2.25
CA SER A 309 8.13 20.88 2.85
C SER A 309 8.04 21.10 4.36
N ARG A 310 9.18 21.17 5.06
CA ARG A 310 9.22 21.55 6.49
C ARG A 310 8.79 23.00 6.69
N ALA A 311 9.21 23.92 5.82
CA ALA A 311 8.82 25.32 5.88
C ALA A 311 7.32 25.53 5.66
N THR A 312 6.67 24.69 4.83
CA THR A 312 5.21 24.73 4.57
C THR A 312 4.37 23.92 5.54
N GLY A 313 5.01 23.24 6.51
CA GLY A 313 4.30 22.45 7.54
C GLY A 313 3.75 21.10 7.08
N GLY A 314 4.12 20.61 5.89
CA GLY A 314 3.62 19.35 5.36
C GLY A 314 4.06 18.14 6.19
N THR A 315 3.15 17.20 6.44
CA THR A 315 3.40 15.93 7.17
C THR A 315 3.95 14.81 6.27
N GLY A 316 3.75 14.92 4.95
CA GLY A 316 4.00 13.83 3.99
C GLY A 316 2.96 12.71 4.04
N LEU A 317 1.86 12.89 4.78
CA LEU A 317 0.77 11.91 4.89
C LEU A 317 -0.44 12.28 4.02
N GLY A 318 -0.64 13.55 3.69
CA GLY A 318 -1.84 14.04 3.03
C GLY A 318 -2.17 13.30 1.72
N LEU A 319 -1.22 13.11 0.80
CA LEU A 319 -1.44 12.38 -0.45
C LEU A 319 -1.62 10.86 -0.23
N ALA A 320 -0.97 10.29 0.78
CA ALA A 320 -1.22 8.90 1.17
C ALA A 320 -2.66 8.73 1.70
N ILE A 321 -3.16 9.68 2.49
CA ILE A 321 -4.57 9.71 2.94
C ILE A 321 -5.49 9.77 1.73
N VAL A 322 -5.24 10.66 0.76
CA VAL A 322 -6.03 10.73 -0.49
C VAL A 322 -6.09 9.38 -1.18
N LYS A 323 -4.96 8.70 -1.35
CA LYS A 323 -4.89 7.39 -2.01
C LYS A 323 -5.72 6.33 -1.26
N HIS A 324 -5.62 6.27 0.06
CA HIS A 324 -6.38 5.32 0.88
C HIS A 324 -7.88 5.63 0.89
N VAL A 325 -8.27 6.92 1.00
CA VAL A 325 -9.68 7.32 0.86
C VAL A 325 -10.24 6.86 -0.47
N MET A 326 -9.52 7.09 -1.57
CA MET A 326 -9.98 6.66 -2.89
C MET A 326 -10.09 5.15 -3.01
N ALA A 327 -9.15 4.38 -2.46
CA ALA A 327 -9.22 2.92 -2.42
C ALA A 327 -10.45 2.43 -1.64
N ALA A 328 -10.73 3.00 -0.46
CA ALA A 328 -11.91 2.68 0.34
C ALA A 328 -13.23 2.95 -0.41
N HIS A 329 -13.25 3.94 -1.32
CA HIS A 329 -14.37 4.29 -2.19
C HIS A 329 -14.36 3.56 -3.54
N ARG A 330 -13.54 2.51 -3.71
CA ARG A 330 -13.35 1.77 -4.98
C ARG A 330 -12.97 2.68 -6.16
N GLY A 331 -12.34 3.80 -5.83
CA GLY A 331 -11.88 4.80 -6.75
C GLY A 331 -10.36 4.78 -6.93
N LYS A 332 -9.87 5.76 -7.66
CA LYS A 332 -8.43 5.98 -7.84
C LYS A 332 -8.11 7.48 -7.86
N VAL A 333 -6.88 7.81 -7.50
CA VAL A 333 -6.28 9.14 -7.69
C VAL A 333 -5.23 9.05 -8.78
N THR A 334 -5.21 10.04 -9.66
CA THR A 334 -4.19 10.21 -10.70
C THR A 334 -3.62 11.62 -10.65
N VAL A 335 -2.41 11.80 -11.16
CA VAL A 335 -1.74 13.10 -11.26
C VAL A 335 -1.19 13.28 -12.66
N TRP A 336 -1.48 14.44 -13.23
CA TRP A 336 -0.73 15.02 -14.32
C TRP A 336 0.06 16.20 -13.77
N SER A 337 1.34 16.31 -14.08
CA SER A 337 2.16 17.42 -13.60
C SER A 337 3.33 17.67 -14.53
N GLN A 338 3.73 18.92 -14.62
CA GLN A 338 4.92 19.36 -15.33
C GLN A 338 5.69 20.37 -14.47
N GLU A 339 6.98 20.14 -14.31
CA GLU A 339 7.85 21.04 -13.54
C GLU A 339 7.78 22.47 -14.08
N GLY A 340 7.61 23.42 -13.19
CA GLY A 340 7.48 24.86 -13.50
C GLY A 340 6.12 25.29 -14.07
N VAL A 341 5.19 24.37 -14.33
CA VAL A 341 3.85 24.67 -14.88
C VAL A 341 2.75 24.49 -13.83
N GLY A 342 2.82 23.40 -13.07
CA GLY A 342 1.84 23.05 -12.04
C GLY A 342 1.42 21.59 -12.09
N SER A 343 0.37 21.25 -11.32
CA SER A 343 -0.15 19.90 -11.22
C SER A 343 -1.67 19.87 -11.31
N THR A 344 -2.20 18.75 -11.80
CA THR A 344 -3.63 18.44 -11.77
C THR A 344 -3.81 17.07 -11.15
N PHE A 345 -4.43 17.03 -9.99
CA PHE A 345 -4.83 15.81 -9.31
C PHE A 345 -6.28 15.50 -9.63
N THR A 346 -6.57 14.25 -9.99
CA THR A 346 -7.92 13.81 -10.34
C THR A 346 -8.32 12.62 -9.48
N LEU A 347 -9.41 12.78 -8.72
CA LEU A 347 -10.11 11.73 -7.98
C LEU A 347 -11.18 11.14 -8.89
N GLN A 348 -11.19 9.83 -9.07
CA GLN A 348 -12.17 9.12 -9.90
C GLN A 348 -12.89 8.06 -9.08
N MET A 349 -14.22 8.04 -9.12
CA MET A 349 -15.07 7.13 -8.35
C MET A 349 -16.21 6.59 -9.22
N PRO A 350 -16.71 5.36 -8.96
CA PRO A 350 -17.89 4.87 -9.66
C PRO A 350 -19.13 5.69 -9.25
N ILE A 351 -19.98 6.03 -10.22
CA ILE A 351 -21.24 6.73 -9.96
C ILE A 351 -22.33 5.78 -9.46
N VAL A 352 -23.30 6.33 -8.73
CA VAL A 352 -24.56 5.63 -8.44
C VAL A 352 -25.42 5.67 -9.69
N SER A 353 -25.68 4.51 -10.27
CA SER A 353 -26.43 4.39 -11.55
C SER A 353 -27.89 4.85 -11.45
N LYS A 354 -28.42 5.12 -10.24
CA LYS A 354 -29.76 5.65 -10.02
C LYS A 354 -29.78 6.41 -8.68
N PRO A 355 -30.03 7.73 -8.67
CA PRO A 355 -30.27 8.42 -7.41
C PRO A 355 -31.52 7.77 -6.78
N PRO A 356 -31.54 7.51 -5.45
CA PRO A 356 -32.76 7.13 -4.78
C PRO A 356 -33.75 8.27 -5.00
N THR A 357 -34.88 7.98 -5.63
CA THR A 357 -36.01 8.88 -5.65
C THR A 357 -36.35 9.20 -4.19
N VAL A 358 -36.08 10.43 -3.78
CA VAL A 358 -36.60 10.97 -2.52
C VAL A 358 -38.11 10.81 -2.64
N GLY A 359 -38.67 9.82 -1.92
CA GLY A 359 -40.07 9.58 -1.85
C GLY A 359 -40.72 10.85 -1.30
N GLY A 360 -41.36 11.60 -2.19
CA GLY A 360 -42.18 12.71 -1.82
C GLY A 360 -43.25 12.18 -0.84
N HIS A 361 -43.19 12.65 0.38
CA HIS A 361 -44.33 12.55 1.26
C HIS A 361 -45.49 13.31 0.58
N SER A 362 -46.31 12.58 -0.15
CA SER A 362 -47.64 13.08 -0.56
C SER A 362 -48.50 13.16 0.70
N ALA A 363 -48.52 14.35 1.28
CA ALA A 363 -49.61 14.75 2.14
C ALA A 363 -50.84 14.88 1.24
N GLY A 364 -51.68 13.87 1.24
CA GLY A 364 -52.94 13.84 0.50
C GLY A 364 -53.96 13.12 1.36
N GLY A 365 -54.77 13.94 2.06
CA GLY A 365 -55.78 13.56 2.97
C GLY A 365 -56.89 12.64 2.42
N SER A 366 -57.52 11.97 3.34
CA SER A 366 -58.99 11.88 3.41
C SER A 366 -59.37 11.21 4.72
N ALA A 367 -59.86 12.02 5.63
CA ALA A 367 -60.77 11.59 6.69
C ALA A 367 -62.03 11.07 6.04
N GLN A 368 -62.42 9.85 6.39
CA GLN A 368 -63.84 9.40 6.50
C GLN A 368 -63.88 7.89 6.77
N HIS A 369 -64.19 7.47 7.91
CA HIS A 369 -65.34 6.87 8.49
C HIS A 369 -65.01 6.21 9.84
N VAL A 370 -65.38 6.93 10.87
CA VAL A 370 -65.71 6.35 12.20
C VAL A 370 -67.10 5.85 12.07
N ARG A 371 -67.42 4.61 12.44
CA ARG A 371 -68.48 4.16 13.32
C ARG A 371 -68.87 2.72 13.17
N GLU A 372 -69.13 2.13 14.35
CA GLU A 372 -69.84 0.87 14.62
C GLU A 372 -69.02 -0.42 14.46
N ALA A 373 -68.92 -1.31 15.48
CA ALA A 373 -69.87 -1.58 16.53
C ALA A 373 -69.21 -2.26 17.73
N VAL A 374 -69.73 -1.87 18.88
CA VAL A 374 -69.76 -2.57 20.14
C VAL A 374 -70.53 -3.88 20.01
N ARG A 375 -69.92 -5.01 20.38
CA ARG A 375 -70.48 -5.98 21.34
C ARG A 375 -69.43 -7.02 21.73
#